data_01d63ecab557bb68fbdfcdff6c465735
#
_entry.id   01d63ecab557bb68fbdfcdff6c465735
#
_cell.length_a   1.000
_cell.length_b   1.000
_cell.length_c   1.000
_cell.angle_alpha   90.00
_cell.angle_beta   90.00
_cell.angle_gamma   90.00
#
_symmetry.space_group_name_H-M   'P 1'
#
loop_
_entity.id
_entity.type
_entity.pdbx_description
1 polymer ?
#
loop_
_entity_poly.entity_id
_entity_poly.type
_entity_poly.pdbx_seq_one_letter_code
_entity_poly.pdbx_strand_id
1 'polypeptide(L)'
;MTSLSTLASRGPSAHRLDPVLVGCLAATWLVWGSTYLAIKYALLSFPPFFQMGTRFLVAGALLMAWMRWRGRPLPNARQWLHAAVVGALMLGGGMGGTAYAEQTVGSGLVVAFIAVVPLMIAALNLIWGLLPTRWETAGIVVGLAGVLLLTQGAGFQASPAGLAAIAMACAGWSLGSVLSQRSLPLAPGAMGFASEMLCGGALLMAMAWLSGESPEWPPQPLAVAAWGYLVVFGSLVAFNAYMVLLARASAALASSYTFVNPVIAMLLGVFVAGEHVTGYEWLAAGIVLVGVVLMLRGKASGAHRPHRT
;
A
#
# COMPACT_ATOMS: atom_id res chain seq x y z
N MET A 1 -3.32 -20.78 61.68
CA MET A 1 -2.85 -19.43 61.25
C MET A 1 -2.47 -19.51 59.80
N THR A 2 -3.43 -19.24 58.94
CA THR A 2 -3.36 -19.38 57.50
C THR A 2 -3.03 -18.02 56.87
N SER A 3 -1.90 -17.98 56.19
CA SER A 3 -1.39 -16.81 55.49
C SER A 3 -2.15 -16.63 54.20
N LEU A 4 -2.98 -15.59 54.14
CA LEU A 4 -3.57 -15.05 52.90
C LEU A 4 -2.53 -14.16 52.19
N SER A 5 -1.80 -14.74 51.24
CA SER A 5 -0.93 -13.98 50.34
C SER A 5 -1.74 -13.39 49.18
N THR A 6 -1.84 -12.12 49.21
CA THR A 6 -2.22 -11.10 48.23
C THR A 6 -2.09 -11.54 46.77
N LEU A 7 -3.23 -11.81 46.11
CA LEU A 7 -3.39 -11.73 44.67
C LEU A 7 -3.43 -10.26 44.29
N ALA A 8 -2.26 -9.69 44.00
CA ALA A 8 -2.18 -8.41 43.37
C ALA A 8 -2.82 -8.49 41.96
N SER A 9 -4.00 -7.89 41.83
CA SER A 9 -4.66 -7.67 40.56
C SER A 9 -3.72 -6.86 39.65
N ARG A 10 -3.13 -7.53 38.66
CA ARG A 10 -2.50 -6.82 37.55
C ARG A 10 -3.59 -6.06 36.83
N GLY A 11 -3.63 -4.74 37.01
CA GLY A 11 -4.49 -3.84 36.26
C GLY A 11 -4.30 -4.04 34.75
N PRO A 12 -5.30 -3.66 33.93
CA PRO A 12 -5.24 -3.84 32.50
C PRO A 12 -4.00 -3.09 31.96
N SER A 13 -3.00 -3.88 31.52
CA SER A 13 -1.86 -3.34 30.80
C SER A 13 -2.39 -2.61 29.58
N ALA A 14 -2.20 -1.30 29.51
CA ALA A 14 -2.45 -0.53 28.30
C ALA A 14 -1.77 -1.27 27.15
N HIS A 15 -2.55 -1.79 26.19
CA HIS A 15 -2.04 -2.49 25.03
C HIS A 15 -1.15 -1.51 24.26
N ARG A 16 0.14 -1.52 24.55
CA ARG A 16 1.14 -0.84 23.72
C ARG A 16 1.08 -1.52 22.36
N LEU A 17 0.92 -0.72 21.31
CA LEU A 17 1.06 -1.22 19.94
C LEU A 17 2.43 -1.90 19.86
N ASP A 18 2.46 -3.11 19.29
CA ASP A 18 3.71 -3.84 19.05
C ASP A 18 4.68 -2.91 18.29
N PRO A 19 5.89 -2.66 18.79
CA PRO A 19 6.86 -1.78 18.14
C PRO A 19 7.12 -2.14 16.67
N VAL A 20 7.04 -3.44 16.33
CA VAL A 20 7.17 -3.93 14.95
C VAL A 20 6.01 -3.40 14.10
N LEU A 21 4.77 -3.44 14.60
CA LEU A 21 3.62 -2.91 13.86
C LEU A 21 3.71 -1.39 13.68
N VAL A 22 4.16 -0.66 14.71
CA VAL A 22 4.39 0.80 14.61
C VAL A 22 5.45 1.10 13.55
N GLY A 23 6.57 0.37 13.56
CA GLY A 23 7.62 0.51 12.55
C GLY A 23 7.13 0.21 11.14
N CYS A 24 6.32 -0.85 10.97
CA CYS A 24 5.73 -1.20 9.68
C CYS A 24 4.71 -0.15 9.20
N LEU A 25 3.88 0.41 10.09
CA LEU A 25 2.98 1.52 9.76
C LEU A 25 3.77 2.75 9.31
N ALA A 26 4.78 3.15 10.10
CA ALA A 26 5.63 4.29 9.74
C ALA A 26 6.32 4.08 8.39
N ALA A 27 6.86 2.88 8.13
CA ALA A 27 7.51 2.55 6.87
C ALA A 27 6.52 2.65 5.69
N THR A 28 5.31 2.08 5.81
CA THR A 28 4.30 2.15 4.74
C THR A 28 3.80 3.58 4.54
N TRP A 29 3.57 4.35 5.58
CA TRP A 29 3.08 5.72 5.48
C TRP A 29 4.11 6.65 4.83
N LEU A 30 5.33 6.67 5.37
CA LEU A 30 6.36 7.61 4.91
C LEU A 30 6.93 7.22 3.55
N VAL A 31 7.25 5.94 3.38
CA VAL A 31 7.87 5.49 2.13
C VAL A 31 6.87 5.53 0.99
N TRP A 32 5.69 4.90 1.12
CA TRP A 32 4.72 4.92 0.03
C TRP A 32 4.12 6.31 -0.22
N GLY A 33 4.01 7.16 0.82
CA GLY A 33 3.63 8.56 0.63
C GLY A 33 4.59 9.34 -0.27
N SER A 34 5.88 9.00 -0.25
CA SER A 34 6.91 9.61 -1.10
C SER A 34 7.08 8.93 -2.46
N THR A 35 6.57 7.71 -2.65
CA THR A 35 6.76 6.98 -3.92
C THR A 35 6.07 7.63 -5.11
N TYR A 36 4.97 8.36 -4.94
CA TYR A 36 4.29 9.09 -6.03
C TYR A 36 5.24 10.10 -6.68
N LEU A 37 5.94 10.88 -5.86
CA LEU A 37 6.95 11.81 -6.37
C LEU A 37 8.11 11.07 -7.07
N ALA A 38 8.56 9.96 -6.49
CA ALA A 38 9.62 9.15 -7.08
C ALA A 38 9.17 8.49 -8.40
N ILE A 39 7.91 8.03 -8.52
CA ILE A 39 7.35 7.52 -9.78
C ILE A 39 7.37 8.61 -10.85
N LYS A 40 6.92 9.83 -10.50
CA LYS A 40 6.93 10.97 -11.41
C LYS A 40 8.34 11.28 -11.93
N TYR A 41 9.35 11.24 -11.07
CA TYR A 41 10.74 11.44 -11.51
C TYR A 41 11.28 10.27 -12.34
N ALA A 42 10.92 9.04 -12.02
CA ALA A 42 11.32 7.88 -12.83
C ALA A 42 10.69 7.93 -14.23
N LEU A 43 9.45 8.45 -14.37
CA LEU A 43 8.77 8.66 -15.66
C LEU A 43 9.50 9.65 -16.60
N LEU A 44 10.46 10.43 -16.11
CA LEU A 44 11.28 11.30 -16.95
C LEU A 44 12.09 10.54 -17.99
N SER A 45 12.44 9.26 -17.75
CA SER A 45 13.19 8.44 -18.70
C SER A 45 12.68 7.01 -18.85
N PHE A 46 11.88 6.55 -17.89
CA PHE A 46 11.37 5.18 -17.89
C PHE A 46 9.84 5.16 -18.01
N PRO A 47 9.28 4.61 -19.09
CA PRO A 47 7.84 4.48 -19.25
C PRO A 47 7.18 3.67 -18.11
N PRO A 48 5.86 3.81 -17.88
CA PRO A 48 5.21 3.33 -16.68
C PRO A 48 5.34 1.83 -16.44
N PHE A 49 5.05 0.99 -17.42
CA PHE A 49 5.15 -0.46 -17.26
C PHE A 49 6.59 -0.93 -17.21
N PHE A 50 7.49 -0.32 -17.99
CA PHE A 50 8.91 -0.62 -17.98
C PHE A 50 9.53 -0.33 -16.61
N GLN A 51 9.30 0.86 -16.04
CA GLN A 51 9.85 1.20 -14.71
C GLN A 51 9.34 0.28 -13.62
N MET A 52 8.03 -0.03 -13.63
CA MET A 52 7.44 -0.91 -12.63
C MET A 52 7.88 -2.36 -12.81
N GLY A 53 7.94 -2.85 -14.05
CA GLY A 53 8.40 -4.20 -14.37
C GLY A 53 9.84 -4.43 -13.93
N THR A 54 10.76 -3.57 -14.36
CA THR A 54 12.19 -3.66 -13.97
C THR A 54 12.39 -3.49 -12.47
N ARG A 55 11.67 -2.56 -11.83
CA ARG A 55 11.68 -2.36 -10.38
C ARG A 55 11.33 -3.63 -9.63
N PHE A 56 10.22 -4.29 -9.99
CA PHE A 56 9.76 -5.48 -9.28
C PHE A 56 10.58 -6.72 -9.61
N LEU A 57 11.08 -6.86 -10.84
CA LEU A 57 12.01 -7.94 -11.18
C LEU A 57 13.30 -7.85 -10.37
N VAL A 58 13.90 -6.66 -10.28
CA VAL A 58 15.13 -6.46 -9.50
C VAL A 58 14.87 -6.68 -8.02
N ALA A 59 13.82 -6.08 -7.45
CA ALA A 59 13.49 -6.24 -6.03
C ALA A 59 13.14 -7.69 -5.70
N GLY A 60 12.33 -8.35 -6.53
CA GLY A 60 11.95 -9.75 -6.37
C GLY A 60 13.12 -10.71 -6.46
N ALA A 61 14.03 -10.50 -7.41
CA ALA A 61 15.24 -11.29 -7.57
C ALA A 61 16.18 -11.15 -6.35
N LEU A 62 16.44 -9.92 -5.91
CA LEU A 62 17.24 -9.65 -4.72
C LEU A 62 16.64 -10.29 -3.47
N LEU A 63 15.33 -10.14 -3.26
CA LEU A 63 14.64 -10.70 -2.10
C LEU A 63 14.63 -12.24 -2.16
N MET A 64 14.38 -12.83 -3.32
CA MET A 64 14.42 -14.29 -3.49
C MET A 64 15.81 -14.86 -3.28
N ALA A 65 16.84 -14.22 -3.83
CA ALA A 65 18.25 -14.60 -3.60
C ALA A 65 18.60 -14.53 -2.11
N TRP A 66 18.22 -13.45 -1.44
CA TRP A 66 18.40 -13.30 0.00
C TRP A 66 17.70 -14.40 0.80
N MET A 67 16.43 -14.70 0.49
CA MET A 67 15.66 -15.74 1.17
C MET A 67 16.24 -17.13 0.91
N ARG A 68 16.72 -17.40 -0.30
CA ARG A 68 17.43 -18.65 -0.63
C ARG A 68 18.74 -18.79 0.15
N TRP A 69 19.53 -17.72 0.24
CA TRP A 69 20.73 -17.69 1.04
C TRP A 69 20.44 -17.95 2.53
N ARG A 70 19.28 -17.48 3.02
CA ARG A 70 18.78 -17.77 4.38
C ARG A 70 18.20 -19.19 4.54
N GLY A 71 18.36 -20.07 3.57
CA GLY A 71 17.91 -21.47 3.61
C GLY A 71 16.40 -21.67 3.46
N ARG A 72 15.64 -20.64 3.01
CA ARG A 72 14.21 -20.80 2.81
C ARG A 72 13.92 -21.58 1.53
N PRO A 73 12.92 -22.50 1.52
CA PRO A 73 12.57 -23.24 0.33
C PRO A 73 11.95 -22.33 -0.73
N LEU A 74 12.10 -22.69 -2.00
CA LEU A 74 11.39 -22.03 -3.11
C LEU A 74 9.90 -22.32 -3.00
N PRO A 75 9.04 -21.41 -3.55
CA PRO A 75 7.60 -21.67 -3.65
C PRO A 75 7.32 -22.93 -4.47
N ASN A 76 6.31 -23.70 -4.06
CA ASN A 76 5.80 -24.81 -4.86
C ASN A 76 4.96 -24.30 -6.04
N ALA A 77 4.58 -25.18 -6.96
CA ALA A 77 3.82 -24.82 -8.17
C ALA A 77 2.52 -24.06 -7.86
N ARG A 78 1.78 -24.48 -6.82
CA ARG A 78 0.54 -23.82 -6.40
C ARG A 78 0.82 -22.40 -5.86
N GLN A 79 1.87 -22.23 -5.07
CA GLN A 79 2.28 -20.92 -4.55
C GLN A 79 2.74 -19.98 -5.67
N TRP A 80 3.43 -20.51 -6.71
CA TRP A 80 3.76 -19.74 -7.91
C TRP A 80 2.51 -19.30 -8.68
N LEU A 81 1.51 -20.19 -8.84
CA LEU A 81 0.23 -19.82 -9.47
C LEU A 81 -0.49 -18.72 -8.67
N HIS A 82 -0.54 -18.85 -7.33
CA HIS A 82 -1.12 -17.82 -6.47
C HIS A 82 -0.35 -16.50 -6.59
N ALA A 83 0.98 -16.55 -6.60
CA ALA A 83 1.83 -15.37 -6.78
C ALA A 83 1.61 -14.71 -8.16
N ALA A 84 1.40 -15.50 -9.21
CA ALA A 84 1.08 -14.97 -10.54
C ALA A 84 -0.26 -14.23 -10.56
N VAL A 85 -1.32 -14.80 -9.97
CA VAL A 85 -2.64 -14.16 -9.92
C VAL A 85 -2.61 -12.90 -9.02
N VAL A 86 -2.05 -13.01 -7.81
CA VAL A 86 -1.96 -11.88 -6.87
C VAL A 86 -1.06 -10.78 -7.46
N GLY A 87 0.09 -11.13 -8.03
CA GLY A 87 1.00 -10.20 -8.69
C GLY A 87 0.39 -9.52 -9.92
N ALA A 88 -0.42 -10.25 -10.71
CA ALA A 88 -1.14 -9.64 -11.82
C ALA A 88 -2.16 -8.60 -11.34
N LEU A 89 -2.87 -8.88 -10.25
CA LEU A 89 -3.86 -7.96 -9.69
C LEU A 89 -3.21 -6.77 -8.98
N MET A 90 -2.29 -7.03 -8.04
CA MET A 90 -1.72 -5.96 -7.21
C MET A 90 -0.63 -5.18 -7.93
N LEU A 91 0.30 -5.86 -8.59
CA LEU A 91 1.44 -5.20 -9.23
C LEU A 91 1.14 -4.83 -10.68
N GLY A 92 0.58 -5.75 -11.47
CA GLY A 92 0.18 -5.48 -12.86
C GLY A 92 -0.93 -4.43 -12.92
N GLY A 93 -2.09 -4.76 -12.39
CA GLY A 93 -3.24 -3.86 -12.35
C GLY A 93 -3.03 -2.68 -11.40
N GLY A 94 -2.69 -2.95 -10.13
CA GLY A 94 -2.55 -1.95 -9.09
C GLY A 94 -1.44 -0.94 -9.35
N MET A 95 -0.19 -1.37 -9.31
CA MET A 95 0.97 -0.48 -9.43
C MET A 95 1.21 -0.03 -10.88
N GLY A 96 1.04 -0.93 -11.86
CA GLY A 96 1.14 -0.59 -13.27
C GLY A 96 0.07 0.40 -13.70
N GLY A 97 -1.19 0.17 -13.30
CA GLY A 97 -2.30 1.08 -13.55
C GLY A 97 -2.11 2.45 -12.90
N THR A 98 -1.57 2.49 -11.67
CA THR A 98 -1.21 3.76 -11.00
C THR A 98 -0.14 4.52 -11.79
N ALA A 99 0.96 3.87 -12.17
CA ALA A 99 2.03 4.53 -12.92
C ALA A 99 1.54 5.00 -14.31
N TYR A 100 0.66 4.24 -14.95
CA TYR A 100 0.04 4.66 -16.21
C TYR A 100 -0.86 5.89 -16.00
N ALA A 101 -1.67 5.90 -14.95
CA ALA A 101 -2.55 7.02 -14.62
C ALA A 101 -1.76 8.31 -14.35
N GLU A 102 -0.62 8.24 -13.67
CA GLU A 102 0.22 9.40 -13.32
C GLU A 102 0.78 10.15 -14.54
N GLN A 103 0.71 9.58 -15.74
CA GLN A 103 1.08 10.30 -16.96
C GLN A 103 0.09 11.41 -17.32
N THR A 104 -1.20 11.25 -16.97
CA THR A 104 -2.29 12.14 -17.44
C THR A 104 -3.25 12.55 -16.33
N VAL A 105 -3.07 12.01 -15.12
CA VAL A 105 -3.84 12.33 -13.93
C VAL A 105 -2.93 12.99 -12.92
N GLY A 106 -3.30 14.14 -12.41
CA GLY A 106 -2.54 14.84 -11.38
C GLY A 106 -2.36 13.97 -10.12
N SER A 107 -1.18 13.99 -9.51
CA SER A 107 -0.81 13.15 -8.37
C SER A 107 -1.80 13.26 -7.20
N GLY A 108 -2.34 14.44 -6.92
CA GLY A 108 -3.36 14.66 -5.89
C GLY A 108 -4.65 13.87 -6.16
N LEU A 109 -5.09 13.79 -7.43
CA LEU A 109 -6.28 13.04 -7.81
C LEU A 109 -6.03 11.53 -7.79
N VAL A 110 -4.85 11.06 -8.22
CA VAL A 110 -4.43 9.65 -8.10
C VAL A 110 -4.50 9.20 -6.65
N VAL A 111 -3.93 9.98 -5.73
CA VAL A 111 -3.92 9.66 -4.30
C VAL A 111 -5.33 9.66 -3.71
N ALA A 112 -6.23 10.55 -4.19
CA ALA A 112 -7.63 10.58 -3.77
C ALA A 112 -8.39 9.30 -4.16
N PHE A 113 -8.18 8.82 -5.39
CA PHE A 113 -8.77 7.55 -5.82
C PHE A 113 -8.27 6.38 -4.98
N ILE A 114 -6.98 6.35 -4.67
CA ILE A 114 -6.39 5.28 -3.85
C ILE A 114 -6.98 5.25 -2.43
N ALA A 115 -7.44 6.37 -1.90
CA ALA A 115 -8.12 6.42 -0.61
C ALA A 115 -9.47 5.66 -0.57
N VAL A 116 -10.00 5.23 -1.71
CA VAL A 116 -11.18 4.36 -1.79
C VAL A 116 -10.83 2.88 -1.49
N VAL A 117 -9.56 2.49 -1.59
CA VAL A 117 -9.11 1.10 -1.39
C VAL A 117 -9.56 0.47 -0.06
N PRO A 118 -9.46 1.13 1.11
CA PRO A 118 -9.95 0.55 2.37
C PRO A 118 -11.45 0.23 2.34
N LEU A 119 -12.25 1.07 1.69
CA LEU A 119 -13.69 0.83 1.52
C LEU A 119 -13.93 -0.39 0.62
N MET A 120 -13.19 -0.51 -0.49
CA MET A 120 -13.26 -1.67 -1.39
C MET A 120 -12.84 -2.96 -0.68
N ILE A 121 -11.74 -2.94 0.08
CA ILE A 121 -11.29 -4.09 0.89
C ILE A 121 -12.34 -4.47 1.93
N ALA A 122 -12.93 -3.49 2.63
CA ALA A 122 -13.99 -3.74 3.59
C ALA A 122 -15.22 -4.39 2.93
N ALA A 123 -15.66 -3.86 1.78
CA ALA A 123 -16.77 -4.41 1.01
C ALA A 123 -16.49 -5.84 0.51
N LEU A 124 -15.29 -6.09 -0.02
CA LEU A 124 -14.89 -7.44 -0.44
C LEU A 124 -14.84 -8.43 0.73
N ASN A 125 -14.39 -8.02 1.90
CA ASN A 125 -14.35 -8.87 3.09
C ASN A 125 -15.74 -9.30 3.58
N LEU A 126 -16.83 -8.59 3.22
CA LEU A 126 -18.20 -9.02 3.50
C LEU A 126 -18.53 -10.38 2.88
N ILE A 127 -17.93 -10.71 1.72
CA ILE A 127 -18.11 -12.01 1.06
C ILE A 127 -17.68 -13.17 1.99
N TRP A 128 -16.71 -12.92 2.87
CA TRP A 128 -16.24 -13.89 3.88
C TRP A 128 -16.86 -13.66 5.27
N GLY A 129 -17.95 -12.88 5.35
CA GLY A 129 -18.65 -12.59 6.62
C GLY A 129 -17.86 -11.71 7.60
N LEU A 130 -16.83 -11.00 7.14
CA LEU A 130 -16.01 -10.14 7.98
C LEU A 130 -16.52 -8.71 7.92
N LEU A 131 -17.02 -8.26 9.04
CA LEU A 131 -17.52 -6.89 9.20
C LEU A 131 -16.44 -6.01 9.85
N PRO A 132 -16.19 -4.80 9.31
CA PRO A 132 -15.37 -3.82 10.00
C PRO A 132 -16.03 -3.44 11.33
N THR A 133 -15.22 -3.11 12.33
CA THR A 133 -15.73 -2.55 13.58
C THR A 133 -16.34 -1.16 13.33
N ARG A 134 -17.23 -0.71 14.24
CA ARG A 134 -17.81 0.64 14.15
C ARG A 134 -16.75 1.75 14.06
N TRP A 135 -15.63 1.58 14.73
CA TRP A 135 -14.53 2.54 14.70
C TRP A 135 -13.76 2.52 13.37
N GLU A 136 -13.54 1.33 12.80
CA GLU A 136 -12.95 1.18 11.47
C GLU A 136 -13.85 1.77 10.40
N THR A 137 -15.17 1.51 10.46
CA THR A 137 -16.16 2.11 9.53
C THR A 137 -16.16 3.63 9.64
N ALA A 138 -16.23 4.17 10.86
CA ALA A 138 -16.17 5.61 11.08
C ALA A 138 -14.85 6.21 10.55
N GLY A 139 -13.72 5.54 10.80
CA GLY A 139 -12.42 5.97 10.31
C GLY A 139 -12.31 5.98 8.79
N ILE A 140 -12.84 4.96 8.11
CA ILE A 140 -12.89 4.89 6.64
C ILE A 140 -13.72 6.04 6.08
N VAL A 141 -14.93 6.29 6.64
CA VAL A 141 -15.82 7.37 6.15
C VAL A 141 -15.19 8.74 6.38
N VAL A 142 -14.65 9.00 7.57
CA VAL A 142 -14.01 10.29 7.89
C VAL A 142 -12.74 10.50 7.07
N GLY A 143 -11.91 9.45 6.92
CA GLY A 143 -10.69 9.51 6.10
C GLY A 143 -11.00 9.78 4.62
N LEU A 144 -12.00 9.09 4.06
CA LEU A 144 -12.45 9.32 2.69
C LEU A 144 -12.99 10.74 2.51
N ALA A 145 -13.81 11.24 3.45
CA ALA A 145 -14.32 12.61 3.38
C ALA A 145 -13.16 13.63 3.40
N GLY A 146 -12.15 13.45 4.25
CA GLY A 146 -10.97 14.31 4.30
C GLY A 146 -10.18 14.30 2.99
N VAL A 147 -10.00 13.13 2.35
CA VAL A 147 -9.32 13.03 1.06
C VAL A 147 -10.14 13.70 -0.05
N LEU A 148 -11.46 13.49 -0.10
CA LEU A 148 -12.33 14.18 -1.07
C LEU A 148 -12.28 15.70 -0.90
N LEU A 149 -12.19 16.21 0.33
CA LEU A 149 -11.97 17.64 0.58
C LEU A 149 -10.62 18.11 0.06
N LEU A 150 -9.55 17.35 0.28
CA LEU A 150 -8.20 17.68 -0.19
C LEU A 150 -8.14 17.84 -1.71
N THR A 151 -8.93 17.04 -2.45
CA THR A 151 -8.93 17.08 -3.91
C THR A 151 -9.71 18.23 -4.52
N GLN A 152 -10.61 18.87 -3.77
CA GLN A 152 -11.38 20.02 -4.30
C GLN A 152 -10.50 21.26 -4.57
N GLY A 153 -9.32 21.35 -3.95
CA GLY A 153 -8.36 22.45 -4.19
C GLY A 153 -7.40 22.21 -5.36
N ALA A 154 -7.25 20.97 -5.82
CA ALA A 154 -6.35 20.64 -6.92
C ALA A 154 -7.07 20.75 -8.26
N GLY A 155 -6.53 21.53 -9.21
CA GLY A 155 -7.06 21.61 -10.57
C GLY A 155 -7.17 20.21 -11.18
N PHE A 156 -8.40 19.79 -11.48
CA PHE A 156 -8.70 18.47 -12.04
C PHE A 156 -8.21 18.35 -13.48
N GLN A 157 -6.96 17.94 -13.66
CA GLN A 157 -6.50 17.48 -14.97
C GLN A 157 -6.47 15.95 -14.97
N ALA A 158 -7.35 15.34 -15.74
CA ALA A 158 -7.41 13.90 -15.87
C ALA A 158 -7.94 13.49 -17.24
N SER A 159 -7.28 12.54 -17.90
CA SER A 159 -7.81 11.87 -19.07
C SER A 159 -8.80 10.76 -18.69
N PRO A 160 -9.81 10.45 -19.51
CA PRO A 160 -10.70 9.30 -19.26
C PRO A 160 -9.94 7.97 -19.13
N ALA A 161 -8.88 7.78 -19.92
CA ALA A 161 -8.02 6.60 -19.85
C ALA A 161 -7.26 6.51 -18.52
N GLY A 162 -6.72 7.64 -18.02
CA GLY A 162 -6.07 7.72 -16.73
C GLY A 162 -7.03 7.44 -15.57
N LEU A 163 -8.25 7.98 -15.62
CA LEU A 163 -9.30 7.69 -14.62
C LEU A 163 -9.70 6.21 -14.62
N ALA A 164 -9.85 5.59 -15.79
CA ALA A 164 -10.12 4.16 -15.89
C ALA A 164 -8.97 3.33 -15.34
N ALA A 165 -7.73 3.71 -15.64
CA ALA A 165 -6.54 3.02 -15.14
C ALA A 165 -6.43 3.07 -13.61
N ILE A 166 -6.67 4.22 -12.98
CA ILE A 166 -6.62 4.30 -11.51
C ILE A 166 -7.78 3.57 -10.85
N ALA A 167 -8.98 3.58 -11.44
CA ALA A 167 -10.10 2.78 -10.94
C ALA A 167 -9.81 1.28 -11.00
N MET A 168 -9.25 0.79 -12.11
CA MET A 168 -8.79 -0.59 -12.24
C MET A 168 -7.65 -0.91 -11.27
N ALA A 169 -6.75 0.04 -11.04
CA ALA A 169 -5.66 -0.11 -10.08
C ALA A 169 -6.18 -0.33 -8.66
N CYS A 170 -7.13 0.49 -8.21
CA CYS A 170 -7.79 0.34 -6.91
C CYS A 170 -8.51 -1.01 -6.78
N ALA A 171 -9.22 -1.43 -7.83
CA ALA A 171 -9.92 -2.73 -7.86
C ALA A 171 -8.93 -3.90 -7.81
N GLY A 172 -7.90 -3.90 -8.65
CA GLY A 172 -6.86 -4.92 -8.69
C GLY A 172 -6.12 -5.05 -7.37
N TRP A 173 -5.69 -3.92 -6.79
CA TRP A 173 -5.03 -3.89 -5.49
C TRP A 173 -5.92 -4.45 -4.38
N SER A 174 -7.18 -4.01 -4.30
CA SER A 174 -8.12 -4.44 -3.26
C SER A 174 -8.43 -5.93 -3.38
N LEU A 175 -8.72 -6.40 -4.60
CA LEU A 175 -9.03 -7.80 -4.85
C LEU A 175 -7.82 -8.70 -4.59
N GLY A 176 -6.64 -8.35 -5.09
CA GLY A 176 -5.40 -9.07 -4.85
C GLY A 176 -5.04 -9.15 -3.36
N SER A 177 -5.19 -8.04 -2.63
CA SER A 177 -4.95 -8.00 -1.18
C SER A 177 -5.88 -8.95 -0.42
N VAL A 178 -7.18 -8.96 -0.73
CA VAL A 178 -8.14 -9.86 -0.07
C VAL A 178 -7.91 -11.31 -0.46
N LEU A 179 -7.68 -11.60 -1.74
CA LEU A 179 -7.42 -12.96 -2.22
C LEU A 179 -6.14 -13.55 -1.63
N SER A 180 -5.06 -12.76 -1.49
CA SER A 180 -3.81 -13.22 -0.89
C SER A 180 -3.98 -13.64 0.58
N GLN A 181 -4.91 -13.00 1.29
CA GLN A 181 -5.22 -13.32 2.68
C GLN A 181 -6.18 -14.51 2.84
N ARG A 182 -7.06 -14.75 1.85
CA ARG A 182 -8.20 -15.67 1.99
C ARG A 182 -8.08 -16.94 1.16
N SER A 183 -7.91 -16.80 -0.14
CA SER A 183 -8.09 -17.90 -1.09
C SER A 183 -6.80 -18.30 -1.81
N LEU A 184 -5.85 -17.37 -1.94
CA LEU A 184 -4.62 -17.55 -2.69
C LEU A 184 -3.39 -17.31 -1.81
N PRO A 185 -3.17 -18.12 -0.76
CA PRO A 185 -2.03 -17.92 0.13
C PRO A 185 -0.71 -18.03 -0.64
N LEU A 186 0.14 -17.01 -0.46
CA LEU A 186 1.49 -16.98 -1.01
C LEU A 186 2.43 -17.90 -0.22
N ALA A 187 3.65 -18.10 -0.71
CA ALA A 187 4.69 -18.76 0.08
C ALA A 187 4.95 -18.00 1.39
N PRO A 188 5.35 -18.70 2.48
CA PRO A 188 5.53 -18.07 3.77
C PRO A 188 6.57 -16.94 3.79
N GLY A 189 6.23 -15.84 4.47
CA GLY A 189 7.12 -14.71 4.69
C GLY A 189 7.53 -13.98 3.40
N ALA A 190 8.73 -13.43 3.39
CA ALA A 190 9.23 -12.61 2.28
C ALA A 190 9.43 -13.41 0.96
N MET A 191 9.47 -14.76 1.01
CA MET A 191 9.52 -15.59 -0.19
C MET A 191 8.26 -15.45 -1.04
N GLY A 192 7.09 -15.32 -0.41
CA GLY A 192 5.83 -15.08 -1.09
C GLY A 192 5.85 -13.79 -1.91
N PHE A 193 6.43 -12.73 -1.34
CA PHE A 193 6.55 -11.46 -2.08
C PHE A 193 7.58 -11.48 -3.16
N ALA A 194 8.70 -12.14 -2.90
CA ALA A 194 9.70 -12.30 -3.93
C ALA A 194 9.08 -12.96 -5.17
N SER A 195 8.28 -14.01 -4.98
CA SER A 195 7.57 -14.68 -6.09
C SER A 195 6.50 -13.79 -6.72
N GLU A 196 5.74 -13.04 -5.92
CA GLU A 196 4.74 -12.09 -6.40
C GLU A 196 5.38 -10.98 -7.24
N MET A 197 6.47 -10.37 -6.75
CA MET A 197 7.22 -9.35 -7.48
C MET A 197 7.78 -9.88 -8.80
N LEU A 198 8.31 -11.10 -8.83
CA LEU A 198 8.81 -11.69 -10.06
C LEU A 198 7.69 -11.94 -11.07
N CYS A 199 6.56 -12.50 -10.64
CA CYS A 199 5.42 -12.74 -11.53
C CYS A 199 4.80 -11.42 -12.02
N GLY A 200 4.52 -10.48 -11.12
CA GLY A 200 3.95 -9.18 -11.46
C GLY A 200 4.90 -8.33 -12.29
N GLY A 201 6.20 -8.37 -11.97
CA GLY A 201 7.24 -7.70 -12.75
C GLY A 201 7.37 -8.26 -14.17
N ALA A 202 7.32 -9.58 -14.33
CA ALA A 202 7.32 -10.23 -15.65
C ALA A 202 6.10 -9.83 -16.48
N LEU A 203 4.91 -9.80 -15.86
CA LEU A 203 3.68 -9.33 -16.52
C LEU A 203 3.82 -7.87 -16.95
N LEU A 204 4.33 -6.98 -16.09
CA LEU A 204 4.53 -5.56 -16.41
C LEU A 204 5.54 -5.37 -17.56
N MET A 205 6.60 -6.17 -17.60
CA MET A 205 7.53 -6.16 -18.74
C MET A 205 6.88 -6.65 -20.03
N ALA A 206 6.00 -7.66 -19.95
CA ALA A 206 5.21 -8.07 -21.10
C ALA A 206 4.26 -6.96 -21.57
N MET A 207 3.61 -6.25 -20.63
CA MET A 207 2.78 -5.09 -20.93
C MET A 207 3.60 -3.96 -21.57
N ALA A 208 4.80 -3.65 -21.06
CA ALA A 208 5.71 -2.67 -21.64
C ALA A 208 6.06 -3.01 -23.09
N TRP A 209 6.39 -4.27 -23.35
CA TRP A 209 6.69 -4.74 -24.69
C TRP A 209 5.49 -4.66 -25.64
N LEU A 210 4.30 -5.09 -25.17
CA LEU A 210 3.06 -5.07 -25.97
C LEU A 210 2.57 -3.65 -26.25
N SER A 211 2.80 -2.70 -25.33
CA SER A 211 2.45 -1.28 -25.52
C SER A 211 3.51 -0.50 -26.31
N GLY A 212 4.62 -1.13 -26.70
CA GLY A 212 5.69 -0.48 -27.45
C GLY A 212 6.50 0.52 -26.60
N GLU A 213 6.48 0.37 -25.26
CA GLU A 213 7.26 1.24 -24.39
C GLU A 213 8.76 1.07 -24.65
N SER A 214 9.47 2.20 -24.81
CA SER A 214 10.92 2.26 -24.92
C SER A 214 11.47 3.27 -23.92
N PRO A 215 12.44 2.88 -23.06
CA PRO A 215 13.08 3.82 -22.15
C PRO A 215 13.94 4.81 -22.94
N GLU A 216 14.05 6.03 -22.41
CA GLU A 216 14.96 7.03 -22.91
C GLU A 216 16.41 6.63 -22.60
N TRP A 217 17.32 6.75 -23.59
CA TRP A 217 18.71 6.36 -23.41
C TRP A 217 19.68 7.42 -23.97
N PRO A 218 20.66 7.90 -23.19
CA PRO A 218 20.94 7.58 -21.77
C PRO A 218 19.89 8.17 -20.84
N PRO A 219 19.49 7.45 -19.77
CA PRO A 219 18.49 7.93 -18.85
C PRO A 219 19.00 9.11 -18.02
N GLN A 220 18.10 10.00 -17.63
CA GLN A 220 18.41 11.11 -16.74
C GLN A 220 18.86 10.60 -15.36
N PRO A 221 19.94 11.17 -14.76
CA PRO A 221 20.42 10.73 -13.45
C PRO A 221 19.35 10.75 -12.36
N LEU A 222 18.44 11.74 -12.38
CA LEU A 222 17.33 11.84 -11.45
C LEU A 222 16.34 10.68 -11.60
N ALA A 223 16.05 10.26 -12.83
CA ALA A 223 15.18 9.11 -13.11
C ALA A 223 15.78 7.81 -12.57
N VAL A 224 17.09 7.63 -12.75
CA VAL A 224 17.82 6.45 -12.23
C VAL A 224 17.82 6.44 -10.70
N ALA A 225 18.08 7.58 -10.06
CA ALA A 225 18.05 7.71 -8.60
C ALA A 225 16.66 7.43 -8.04
N ALA A 226 15.61 7.97 -8.68
CA ALA A 226 14.23 7.73 -8.30
C ALA A 226 13.83 6.26 -8.47
N TRP A 227 14.21 5.62 -9.57
CA TRP A 227 14.00 4.19 -9.79
C TRP A 227 14.73 3.35 -8.73
N GLY A 228 15.99 3.66 -8.42
CA GLY A 228 16.74 2.99 -7.34
C GLY A 228 16.06 3.14 -5.97
N TYR A 229 15.57 4.33 -5.65
CA TYR A 229 14.77 4.58 -4.46
C TYR A 229 13.51 3.70 -4.43
N LEU A 230 12.79 3.61 -5.54
CA LEU A 230 11.60 2.78 -5.66
C LEU A 230 11.91 1.29 -5.48
N VAL A 231 13.03 0.80 -5.99
CA VAL A 231 13.48 -0.60 -5.78
C VAL A 231 13.73 -0.87 -4.30
N VAL A 232 14.56 -0.07 -3.66
CA VAL A 232 15.00 -0.32 -2.27
C VAL A 232 13.90 0.00 -1.28
N PHE A 233 13.45 1.24 -1.24
CA PHE A 233 12.50 1.68 -0.22
C PHE A 233 11.06 1.33 -0.58
N GLY A 234 10.63 1.62 -1.79
CA GLY A 234 9.27 1.36 -2.24
C GLY A 234 8.93 -0.12 -2.32
N SER A 235 9.86 -0.98 -2.75
CA SER A 235 9.61 -2.42 -2.92
C SER A 235 10.17 -3.26 -1.77
N LEU A 236 11.46 -3.19 -1.46
CA LEU A 236 12.03 -4.08 -0.45
C LEU A 236 11.62 -3.70 0.98
N VAL A 237 11.58 -2.40 1.33
CA VAL A 237 11.23 -1.97 2.68
C VAL A 237 9.72 -1.92 2.87
N ALA A 238 9.01 -1.08 2.11
CA ALA A 238 7.60 -0.81 2.36
C ALA A 238 6.70 -2.01 2.04
N PHE A 239 6.96 -2.78 1.00
CA PHE A 239 6.20 -3.99 0.74
C PHE A 239 6.36 -5.05 1.85
N ASN A 240 7.57 -5.30 2.33
CA ASN A 240 7.76 -6.22 3.45
C ASN A 240 7.04 -5.73 4.72
N ALA A 241 7.08 -4.42 4.98
CA ALA A 241 6.32 -3.81 6.08
C ALA A 241 4.81 -4.02 5.92
N TYR A 242 4.27 -3.78 4.71
CA TYR A 242 2.86 -4.00 4.39
C TYR A 242 2.41 -5.44 4.63
N MET A 243 3.27 -6.42 4.32
CA MET A 243 3.00 -7.83 4.60
C MET A 243 2.87 -8.16 6.07
N VAL A 244 3.78 -7.62 6.85
CA VAL A 244 3.68 -7.80 8.30
C VAL A 244 2.36 -7.21 8.80
N LEU A 245 1.94 -6.05 8.25
CA LEU A 245 0.66 -5.45 8.57
C LEU A 245 -0.51 -6.32 8.13
N LEU A 246 -0.51 -6.85 6.91
CA LEU A 246 -1.55 -7.75 6.42
C LEU A 246 -1.67 -9.02 7.27
N ALA A 247 -0.54 -9.56 7.76
CA ALA A 247 -0.52 -10.77 8.58
C ALA A 247 -0.92 -10.53 10.04
N ARG A 248 -0.71 -9.33 10.59
CA ARG A 248 -0.80 -9.07 12.04
C ARG A 248 -1.76 -7.94 12.44
N ALA A 249 -2.27 -7.18 11.48
CA ALA A 249 -3.18 -6.07 11.71
C ALA A 249 -4.56 -6.33 11.08
N SER A 250 -5.56 -5.50 11.41
CA SER A 250 -6.83 -5.50 10.66
C SER A 250 -6.60 -4.97 9.24
N ALA A 251 -7.46 -5.38 8.31
CA ALA A 251 -7.41 -4.91 6.93
C ALA A 251 -7.49 -3.37 6.84
N ALA A 252 -8.34 -2.75 7.67
CA ALA A 252 -8.47 -1.30 7.77
C ALA A 252 -7.16 -0.64 8.22
N LEU A 253 -6.50 -1.19 9.25
CA LEU A 253 -5.22 -0.65 9.71
C LEU A 253 -4.10 -0.88 8.71
N ALA A 254 -4.04 -2.05 8.08
CA ALA A 254 -3.05 -2.35 7.03
C ALA A 254 -3.19 -1.39 5.83
N SER A 255 -4.43 -1.02 5.46
CA SER A 255 -4.69 -0.09 4.36
C SER A 255 -4.71 1.40 4.77
N SER A 256 -4.43 1.74 6.03
CA SER A 256 -4.46 3.14 6.52
C SER A 256 -3.45 4.07 5.83
N TYR A 257 -2.40 3.51 5.23
CA TYR A 257 -1.44 4.28 4.43
C TYR A 257 -2.11 5.06 3.29
N THR A 258 -3.20 4.54 2.74
CA THR A 258 -3.91 5.22 1.65
C THR A 258 -4.52 6.56 2.05
N PHE A 259 -4.80 6.75 3.33
CA PHE A 259 -5.23 8.03 3.87
C PHE A 259 -4.06 8.93 4.28
N VAL A 260 -2.97 8.35 4.77
CA VAL A 260 -1.78 9.13 5.19
C VAL A 260 -0.97 9.63 3.99
N ASN A 261 -0.91 8.82 2.92
CA ASN A 261 -0.14 9.16 1.72
C ASN A 261 -0.48 10.54 1.11
N PRO A 262 -1.77 10.97 1.00
CA PRO A 262 -2.10 12.32 0.52
C PRO A 262 -1.48 13.42 1.38
N VAL A 263 -1.47 13.22 2.71
CA VAL A 263 -0.88 14.19 3.65
C VAL A 263 0.64 14.24 3.47
N ILE A 264 1.30 13.10 3.32
CA ILE A 264 2.74 13.03 3.07
C ILE A 264 3.08 13.65 1.71
N ALA A 265 2.30 13.34 0.66
CA ALA A 265 2.49 13.93 -0.66
C ALA A 265 2.34 15.46 -0.64
N MET A 266 1.34 15.99 0.09
CA MET A 266 1.15 17.42 0.30
C MET A 266 2.34 18.05 1.04
N LEU A 267 2.82 17.42 2.12
CA LEU A 267 4.01 17.91 2.86
C LEU A 267 5.24 17.93 1.96
N LEU A 268 5.45 16.90 1.15
CA LEU A 268 6.57 16.87 0.20
C LEU A 268 6.43 17.96 -0.88
N GLY A 269 5.21 18.23 -1.36
CA GLY A 269 4.91 19.33 -2.27
C GLY A 269 5.38 20.69 -1.66
N VAL A 270 5.05 20.92 -0.39
CA VAL A 270 5.46 22.15 0.32
C VAL A 270 6.98 22.22 0.50
N PHE A 271 7.60 21.16 1.07
CA PHE A 271 9.01 21.23 1.48
C PHE A 271 9.99 21.02 0.33
N VAL A 272 9.61 20.25 -0.70
CA VAL A 272 10.51 19.89 -1.83
C VAL A 272 10.21 20.71 -3.08
N ALA A 273 8.91 20.92 -3.39
CA ALA A 273 8.50 21.64 -4.58
C ALA A 273 8.16 23.12 -4.33
N GLY A 274 8.17 23.59 -3.08
CA GLY A 274 7.87 24.99 -2.73
C GLY A 274 6.38 25.35 -2.96
N GLU A 275 5.49 24.36 -2.95
CA GLU A 275 4.06 24.55 -3.17
C GLU A 275 3.41 25.27 -1.95
N HIS A 276 2.49 26.18 -2.23
CA HIS A 276 1.72 26.85 -1.17
C HIS A 276 0.46 26.04 -0.86
N VAL A 277 0.34 25.61 0.40
CA VAL A 277 -0.82 24.91 0.93
C VAL A 277 -1.74 25.87 1.64
N THR A 278 -3.00 25.89 1.26
CA THR A 278 -4.04 26.73 1.83
C THR A 278 -4.48 26.24 3.22
N GLY A 279 -5.08 27.12 4.02
CA GLY A 279 -5.67 26.73 5.32
C GLY A 279 -6.74 25.65 5.19
N TYR A 280 -7.46 25.62 4.06
CA TYR A 280 -8.44 24.59 3.74
C TYR A 280 -7.80 23.20 3.57
N GLU A 281 -6.68 23.11 2.86
CA GLU A 281 -5.95 21.85 2.65
C GLU A 281 -5.38 21.32 3.97
N TRP A 282 -4.89 22.21 4.85
CA TRP A 282 -4.47 21.82 6.21
C TRP A 282 -5.63 21.27 7.05
N LEU A 283 -6.82 21.87 6.95
CA LEU A 283 -8.01 21.36 7.63
C LEU A 283 -8.39 19.96 7.10
N ALA A 284 -8.39 19.78 5.77
CA ALA A 284 -8.68 18.49 5.14
C ALA A 284 -7.68 17.40 5.55
N ALA A 285 -6.38 17.74 5.61
CA ALA A 285 -5.35 16.83 6.13
C ALA A 285 -5.60 16.43 7.59
N GLY A 286 -6.01 17.39 8.43
CA GLY A 286 -6.41 17.13 9.82
C GLY A 286 -7.57 16.13 9.92
N ILE A 287 -8.61 16.27 9.06
CA ILE A 287 -9.74 15.33 8.99
C ILE A 287 -9.27 13.93 8.60
N VAL A 288 -8.36 13.80 7.62
CA VAL A 288 -7.75 12.53 7.24
C VAL A 288 -7.07 11.87 8.44
N LEU A 289 -6.26 12.59 9.18
CA LEU A 289 -5.56 12.05 10.35
C LEU A 289 -6.53 11.61 11.46
N VAL A 290 -7.64 12.33 11.67
CA VAL A 290 -8.71 11.89 12.57
C VAL A 290 -9.29 10.54 12.13
N GLY A 291 -9.53 10.35 10.82
CA GLY A 291 -9.96 9.06 10.26
C GLY A 291 -9.00 7.91 10.60
N VAL A 292 -7.69 8.15 10.46
CA VAL A 292 -6.64 7.17 10.81
C VAL A 292 -6.67 6.84 12.31
N VAL A 293 -6.78 7.85 13.18
CA VAL A 293 -6.88 7.63 14.64
C VAL A 293 -8.10 6.80 15.01
N LEU A 294 -9.25 7.01 14.36
CA LEU A 294 -10.44 6.20 14.56
C LEU A 294 -10.21 4.73 14.16
N MET A 295 -9.55 4.46 13.03
CA MET A 295 -9.20 3.10 12.62
C MET A 295 -8.25 2.41 13.63
N LEU A 296 -7.28 3.14 14.16
CA LEU A 296 -6.35 2.63 15.19
C LEU A 296 -7.12 2.23 16.46
N ARG A 297 -8.14 3.00 16.87
CA ARG A 297 -9.01 2.67 18.01
C ARG A 297 -9.85 1.40 17.77
N GLY A 298 -10.27 1.16 16.54
CA GLY A 298 -11.00 -0.05 16.15
C GLY A 298 -10.25 -1.33 16.48
N LYS A 299 -8.94 -1.35 16.24
CA LYS A 299 -8.07 -2.48 16.59
C LYS A 299 -8.04 -2.76 18.11
N ALA A 300 -7.94 -1.72 18.93
CA ALA A 300 -7.92 -1.87 20.39
C ALA A 300 -9.22 -2.48 20.92
N SER A 301 -10.36 -2.19 20.29
CA SER A 301 -11.69 -2.69 20.69
C SER A 301 -12.01 -4.10 20.16
N GLY A 302 -11.44 -4.51 19.04
CA GLY A 302 -11.71 -5.81 18.38
C GLY A 302 -11.03 -7.01 19.05
N ALA A 303 -9.97 -6.78 19.82
CA ALA A 303 -9.22 -7.84 20.53
C ALA A 303 -10.04 -8.55 21.65
N HIS A 304 -11.26 -8.10 21.93
CA HIS A 304 -12.09 -8.58 23.05
C HIS A 304 -13.34 -9.38 22.62
N ARG A 305 -13.49 -9.79 21.36
CA ARG A 305 -14.59 -10.70 21.00
C ARG A 305 -14.10 -12.15 20.97
N PRO A 306 -14.38 -12.98 22.00
CA PRO A 306 -14.21 -14.42 21.90
C PRO A 306 -15.16 -14.93 20.81
N HIS A 307 -14.64 -15.82 19.95
CA HIS A 307 -15.47 -16.58 19.01
C HIS A 307 -16.64 -17.21 19.79
N ARG A 308 -17.85 -16.73 19.55
CA ARG A 308 -19.04 -17.50 19.92
C ARG A 308 -19.16 -18.64 18.91
N THR A 309 -18.84 -19.83 19.38
CA THR A 309 -19.18 -21.12 18.76
C THR A 309 -20.68 -21.26 18.61
#